data_192e2dd8ebc0d6371921fac920e2cde6
#
_entry.id   192e2dd8ebc0d6371921fac920e2cde6
#
_cell.length_a   1.000
_cell.length_b   1.000
_cell.length_c   1.000
_cell.angle_alpha   90.00
_cell.angle_beta   90.00
_cell.angle_gamma   90.00
#
_symmetry.space_group_name_H-M   'P 1'
#
loop_
_entity.id
_entity.type
_entity.pdbx_description
1 polymer ?
#
loop_
_entity_poly.entity_id
_entity_poly.type
_entity_poly.pdbx_seq_one_letter_code
_entity_poly.pdbx_strand_id
1 'polypeptide(L)'
;EIVRHDRAYYVDAQPVISDQDYDRLYRELLDLESKHPELSISDSPSQRVGGEPLDGFDTVQHALPMMSLDNTYSQDEVRDFIDRVQKLLPDESLDWIVEPKADGIAISLRYEDGQFTFGATRGDGFSGDDVTKNLRTIRSIPLRLQSNNEGELPSVFEARGEVIMTRSGFKKLNSILQKT
;
A
#
# COMPACT_ATOMS: atom_id res chain seq x y z
N GLU A 1 19.09 -4.97 -4.97
CA GLU A 1 18.89 -6.41 -4.86
C GLU A 1 17.78 -6.74 -3.87
N ILE A 2 17.82 -6.29 -2.61
CA ILE A 2 16.79 -6.53 -1.58
C ILE A 2 15.40 -6.15 -2.07
N VAL A 3 15.20 -4.94 -2.64
CA VAL A 3 13.91 -4.48 -3.19
C VAL A 3 13.35 -5.46 -4.25
N ARG A 4 14.21 -6.06 -5.07
CA ARG A 4 13.79 -7.07 -6.04
C ARG A 4 13.29 -8.34 -5.36
N HIS A 5 13.95 -8.77 -4.28
CA HIS A 5 13.53 -9.95 -3.51
C HIS A 5 12.27 -9.68 -2.70
N ASP A 6 12.12 -8.47 -2.14
CA ASP A 6 10.87 -8.02 -1.50
C ASP A 6 9.70 -8.13 -2.48
N ARG A 7 9.86 -7.61 -3.70
CA ARG A 7 8.81 -7.70 -4.72
C ARG A 7 8.47 -9.15 -5.06
N ALA A 8 9.49 -9.98 -5.34
CA ALA A 8 9.28 -11.39 -5.69
C ALA A 8 8.54 -12.16 -4.59
N TYR A 9 8.83 -11.86 -3.32
CA TYR A 9 8.23 -12.54 -2.18
C TYR A 9 6.82 -11.99 -1.85
N TYR A 10 6.70 -10.63 -1.70
CA TYR A 10 5.48 -10.00 -1.14
C TYR A 10 4.43 -9.62 -2.20
N VAL A 11 4.84 -9.43 -3.45
CA VAL A 11 3.97 -9.00 -4.56
C VAL A 11 3.71 -10.14 -5.53
N ASP A 12 4.79 -10.75 -6.04
CA ASP A 12 4.70 -11.76 -7.10
C ASP A 12 4.44 -13.17 -6.52
N ALA A 13 4.55 -13.37 -5.20
CA ALA A 13 4.45 -14.67 -4.50
C ALA A 13 5.38 -15.75 -5.09
N GLN A 14 6.52 -15.35 -5.64
CA GLN A 14 7.52 -16.21 -6.27
C GLN A 14 8.92 -15.91 -5.71
N PRO A 15 9.22 -16.30 -4.46
CA PRO A 15 10.53 -16.09 -3.87
C PRO A 15 11.62 -16.82 -4.69
N VAL A 16 12.73 -16.11 -4.97
CA VAL A 16 13.85 -16.61 -5.78
C VAL A 16 15.09 -16.92 -4.94
N ILE A 17 15.08 -16.60 -3.64
CA ILE A 17 16.15 -16.94 -2.68
C ILE A 17 15.50 -17.48 -1.40
N SER A 18 16.32 -18.15 -0.56
CA SER A 18 15.89 -18.60 0.76
C SER A 18 15.75 -17.45 1.76
N ASP A 19 14.95 -17.64 2.81
CA ASP A 19 14.83 -16.66 3.90
C ASP A 19 16.20 -16.37 4.53
N GLN A 20 17.05 -17.40 4.65
CA GLN A 20 18.40 -17.25 5.20
C GLN A 20 19.30 -16.37 4.33
N ASP A 21 19.22 -16.51 3.00
CA ASP A 21 19.98 -15.67 2.07
C ASP A 21 19.47 -14.23 2.08
N TYR A 22 18.15 -14.05 2.17
CA TYR A 22 17.55 -12.72 2.32
C TYR A 22 18.01 -12.03 3.62
N ASP A 23 17.98 -12.73 4.76
CA ASP A 23 18.44 -12.20 6.05
C ASP A 23 19.92 -11.81 6.02
N ARG A 24 20.75 -12.57 5.27
CA ARG A 24 22.18 -12.24 5.09
C ARG A 24 22.35 -10.93 4.33
N LEU A 25 21.63 -10.77 3.20
CA LEU A 25 21.66 -9.53 2.41
C LEU A 25 21.15 -8.33 3.21
N TYR A 26 20.12 -8.53 4.01
CA TYR A 26 19.57 -7.46 4.84
C TYR A 26 20.54 -7.01 5.95
N ARG A 27 21.24 -7.96 6.60
CA ARG A 27 22.30 -7.64 7.58
C ARG A 27 23.47 -6.92 6.94
N GLU A 28 23.86 -7.33 5.73
CA GLU A 28 24.91 -6.65 4.97
C GLU A 28 24.54 -5.20 4.65
N LEU A 29 23.27 -4.92 4.28
CA LEU A 29 22.78 -3.56 4.09
C LEU A 29 22.92 -2.74 5.37
N LEU A 30 22.44 -3.26 6.51
CA LEU A 30 22.52 -2.56 7.79
C LEU A 30 23.97 -2.26 8.21
N ASP A 31 24.90 -3.20 7.98
CA ASP A 31 26.32 -3.04 8.27
C ASP A 31 26.96 -1.98 7.37
N LEU A 32 26.62 -1.97 6.08
CA LEU A 32 27.09 -0.95 5.13
C LEU A 32 26.57 0.44 5.49
N GLU A 33 25.31 0.60 5.79
CA GLU A 33 24.72 1.90 6.20
C GLU A 33 25.27 2.39 7.54
N SER A 34 25.59 1.47 8.46
CA SER A 34 26.26 1.81 9.72
C SER A 34 27.68 2.33 9.52
N LYS A 35 28.42 1.75 8.57
CA LYS A 35 29.79 2.16 8.24
C LYS A 35 29.84 3.40 7.36
N HIS A 36 28.80 3.63 6.59
CA HIS A 36 28.67 4.68 5.60
C HIS A 36 27.34 5.42 5.74
N PRO A 37 27.12 6.17 6.84
CA PRO A 37 25.84 6.89 7.07
C PRO A 37 25.46 7.85 5.94
N GLU A 38 26.46 8.36 5.20
CA GLU A 38 26.26 9.24 4.05
C GLU A 38 25.60 8.55 2.86
N LEU A 39 25.58 7.20 2.81
CA LEU A 39 24.91 6.41 1.78
C LEU A 39 23.49 5.98 2.16
N SER A 40 23.10 6.19 3.41
CA SER A 40 21.74 5.88 3.86
C SER A 40 20.74 6.85 3.24
N ILE A 41 19.74 6.29 2.53
CA ILE A 41 18.70 7.05 1.84
C ILE A 41 17.33 6.76 2.47
N SER A 42 16.42 7.73 2.41
CA SER A 42 15.11 7.64 3.07
C SER A 42 14.19 6.56 2.50
N ASP A 43 14.47 6.04 1.32
CA ASP A 43 13.76 4.92 0.67
C ASP A 43 14.53 3.58 0.75
N SER A 44 15.56 3.50 1.58
CA SER A 44 16.24 2.23 1.87
C SER A 44 15.29 1.22 2.52
N PRO A 45 15.41 -0.09 2.19
CA PRO A 45 14.70 -1.15 2.89
C PRO A 45 14.91 -1.14 4.43
N SER A 46 16.05 -0.65 4.91
CA SER A 46 16.35 -0.48 6.34
C SER A 46 15.41 0.51 7.05
N GLN A 47 14.84 1.47 6.30
CA GLN A 47 13.91 2.48 6.83
C GLN A 47 12.47 1.94 7.06
N ARG A 48 12.25 0.64 6.82
CA ARG A 48 10.96 -0.03 7.07
C ARG A 48 10.77 -0.46 8.53
N VAL A 49 11.64 -0.07 9.43
CA VAL A 49 11.53 -0.45 10.85
C VAL A 49 10.35 0.27 11.47
N GLY A 50 9.42 -0.50 12.04
CA GLY A 50 8.37 0.04 12.90
C GLY A 50 9.03 0.70 14.12
N GLY A 51 8.75 2.00 14.31
CA GLY A 51 9.17 2.73 15.49
C GLY A 51 8.36 2.36 16.74
N GLU A 52 8.58 3.08 17.82
CA GLU A 52 7.74 3.01 19.02
C GLU A 52 6.26 3.26 18.67
N PRO A 53 5.31 2.66 19.44
CA PRO A 53 3.89 2.96 19.25
C PRO A 53 3.64 4.47 19.25
N LEU A 54 2.84 4.96 18.32
CA LEU A 54 2.48 6.38 18.24
C LEU A 54 1.38 6.67 19.27
N ASP A 55 1.52 7.72 20.07
CA ASP A 55 0.52 8.19 21.04
C ASP A 55 -0.66 8.94 20.41
N GLY A 56 -0.81 8.84 19.10
CA GLY A 56 -1.85 9.48 18.31
C GLY A 56 -1.40 9.63 16.86
N PHE A 57 -2.34 10.01 16.03
CA PHE A 57 -2.08 10.29 14.61
C PHE A 57 -2.42 11.76 14.33
N ASP A 58 -1.59 12.40 13.53
CA ASP A 58 -1.91 13.73 13.01
C ASP A 58 -3.01 13.61 11.95
N THR A 59 -3.96 14.54 11.97
CA THR A 59 -5.01 14.61 10.96
C THR A 59 -4.51 15.36 9.74
N VAL A 60 -4.75 14.81 8.55
CA VAL A 60 -4.30 15.35 7.27
C VAL A 60 -5.44 15.45 6.27
N GLN A 61 -5.38 16.45 5.39
CA GLN A 61 -6.36 16.66 4.33
C GLN A 61 -5.98 15.88 3.08
N HIS A 62 -6.97 15.22 2.47
CA HIS A 62 -6.79 14.58 1.17
C HIS A 62 -6.74 15.62 0.05
N ALA A 63 -5.83 15.46 -0.91
CA ALA A 63 -5.76 16.31 -2.09
C ALA A 63 -7.01 16.15 -2.97
N LEU A 64 -7.55 14.93 -3.04
CA LEU A 64 -8.82 14.59 -3.66
C LEU A 64 -9.65 13.76 -2.69
N PRO A 65 -10.97 14.01 -2.56
CA PRO A 65 -11.82 13.24 -1.65
C PRO A 65 -11.76 11.73 -1.89
N MET A 66 -11.73 10.95 -0.82
CA MET A 66 -11.81 9.50 -0.84
C MET A 66 -13.26 9.06 -0.71
N MET A 67 -13.95 8.97 -1.86
CA MET A 67 -15.36 8.63 -1.91
C MET A 67 -15.63 7.19 -1.45
N SER A 68 -16.80 6.96 -0.86
CA SER A 68 -17.33 5.63 -0.57
C SER A 68 -17.98 5.03 -1.81
N LEU A 69 -17.99 3.71 -1.88
CA LEU A 69 -18.78 2.97 -2.86
C LEU A 69 -20.19 2.76 -2.31
N ASP A 70 -21.21 2.95 -3.16
CA ASP A 70 -22.57 2.56 -2.83
C ASP A 70 -22.71 1.02 -2.86
N ASN A 71 -23.68 0.53 -2.08
CA ASN A 71 -23.99 -0.90 -2.03
C ASN A 71 -25.22 -1.20 -2.87
N THR A 72 -25.27 -2.41 -3.42
CA THR A 72 -26.45 -3.03 -4.01
C THR A 72 -26.70 -4.37 -3.32
N TYR A 73 -27.99 -4.69 -3.08
CA TYR A 73 -28.39 -5.90 -2.34
C TYR A 73 -29.27 -6.85 -3.16
N SER A 74 -29.60 -6.44 -4.40
CA SER A 74 -30.44 -7.24 -5.29
C SER A 74 -29.93 -7.17 -6.73
N GLN A 75 -30.35 -8.17 -7.54
CA GLN A 75 -30.05 -8.15 -8.97
C GLN A 75 -30.70 -6.98 -9.71
N ASP A 76 -31.85 -6.51 -9.24
CA ASP A 76 -32.55 -5.40 -9.87
C ASP A 76 -31.80 -4.09 -9.64
N GLU A 77 -31.27 -3.86 -8.42
CA GLU A 77 -30.39 -2.70 -8.15
C GLU A 77 -29.11 -2.71 -8.99
N VAL A 78 -28.52 -3.89 -9.27
CA VAL A 78 -27.38 -4.00 -10.18
C VAL A 78 -27.80 -3.63 -11.62
N ARG A 79 -28.97 -4.08 -12.08
CA ARG A 79 -29.52 -3.68 -13.40
C ARG A 79 -29.74 -2.17 -13.46
N ASP A 80 -30.35 -1.61 -12.45
CA ASP A 80 -30.57 -0.16 -12.36
C ASP A 80 -29.26 0.64 -12.40
N PHE A 81 -28.20 0.12 -11.77
CA PHE A 81 -26.87 0.71 -11.86
C PHE A 81 -26.32 0.68 -13.28
N ILE A 82 -26.39 -0.47 -13.95
CA ILE A 82 -25.96 -0.64 -15.35
C ILE A 82 -26.74 0.32 -16.27
N ASP A 83 -28.06 0.39 -16.11
CA ASP A 83 -28.92 1.26 -16.90
C ASP A 83 -28.61 2.75 -16.69
N ARG A 84 -28.28 3.16 -15.46
CA ARG A 84 -27.84 4.54 -15.18
C ARG A 84 -26.53 4.87 -15.89
N VAL A 85 -25.55 3.97 -15.82
CA VAL A 85 -24.27 4.18 -16.52
C VAL A 85 -24.46 4.24 -18.02
N GLN A 86 -25.27 3.35 -18.59
CA GLN A 86 -25.58 3.36 -20.03
C GLN A 86 -26.30 4.65 -20.48
N LYS A 87 -27.19 5.20 -19.65
CA LYS A 87 -27.85 6.49 -19.94
C LYS A 87 -26.88 7.67 -19.91
N LEU A 88 -25.85 7.62 -19.08
CA LEU A 88 -24.81 8.65 -19.01
C LEU A 88 -23.82 8.56 -20.19
N LEU A 89 -23.67 7.37 -20.77
CA LEU A 89 -22.74 7.06 -21.86
C LEU A 89 -23.50 6.33 -23.00
N PRO A 90 -24.47 6.98 -23.66
CA PRO A 90 -25.38 6.33 -24.59
C PRO A 90 -24.70 5.75 -25.83
N ASP A 91 -23.59 6.36 -26.26
CA ASP A 91 -22.88 6.01 -27.49
C ASP A 91 -21.65 5.11 -27.21
N GLU A 92 -21.40 4.73 -25.95
CA GLU A 92 -20.24 3.93 -25.55
C GLU A 92 -20.59 2.45 -25.36
N SER A 93 -19.70 1.57 -25.80
CA SER A 93 -19.75 0.15 -25.42
C SER A 93 -19.14 -0.02 -24.04
N LEU A 94 -19.92 -0.54 -23.10
CA LEU A 94 -19.48 -0.73 -21.71
C LEU A 94 -18.92 -2.13 -21.50
N ASP A 95 -17.67 -2.20 -21.04
CA ASP A 95 -17.04 -3.42 -20.54
C ASP A 95 -17.09 -3.42 -19.01
N TRP A 96 -17.40 -4.58 -18.43
CA TRP A 96 -17.57 -4.74 -16.99
C TRP A 96 -16.54 -5.70 -16.41
N ILE A 97 -15.90 -5.27 -15.31
CA ILE A 97 -15.02 -6.11 -14.51
C ILE A 97 -15.67 -6.32 -13.15
N VAL A 98 -15.66 -7.57 -12.68
CA VAL A 98 -16.15 -7.94 -11.34
C VAL A 98 -14.97 -8.34 -10.49
N GLU A 99 -14.79 -7.66 -9.37
CA GLU A 99 -13.69 -7.89 -8.45
C GLU A 99 -14.21 -8.10 -7.03
N PRO A 100 -13.52 -8.89 -6.18
CA PRO A 100 -13.83 -8.97 -4.76
C PRO A 100 -13.60 -7.60 -4.10
N LYS A 101 -14.59 -7.12 -3.34
CA LYS A 101 -14.39 -5.95 -2.48
C LYS A 101 -13.67 -6.40 -1.20
N ALA A 102 -12.36 -6.14 -1.15
CA ALA A 102 -11.60 -6.37 0.07
C ALA A 102 -12.12 -5.47 1.21
N ASP A 103 -12.15 -6.03 2.41
CA ASP A 103 -12.60 -5.32 3.62
C ASP A 103 -11.39 -5.17 4.57
N GLY A 104 -11.05 -3.94 4.91
CA GLY A 104 -9.88 -3.59 5.71
C GLY A 104 -9.84 -2.12 6.06
N ILE A 105 -8.69 -1.49 5.95
CA ILE A 105 -8.49 -0.05 6.18
C ILE A 105 -8.15 0.61 4.85
N ALA A 106 -9.06 1.46 4.37
CA ALA A 106 -8.85 2.24 3.16
C ALA A 106 -7.75 3.29 3.40
N ILE A 107 -6.79 3.33 2.48
CA ILE A 107 -5.63 4.21 2.53
C ILE A 107 -5.40 4.94 1.21
N SER A 108 -4.78 6.11 1.29
CA SER A 108 -4.13 6.81 0.20
C SER A 108 -2.62 6.77 0.38
N LEU A 109 -1.89 6.52 -0.71
CA LEU A 109 -0.43 6.50 -0.79
C LEU A 109 0.01 7.59 -1.74
N ARG A 110 0.84 8.53 -1.29
CA ARG A 110 1.39 9.60 -2.11
C ARG A 110 2.86 9.36 -2.36
N TYR A 111 3.23 9.49 -3.63
CA TYR A 111 4.61 9.45 -4.11
C TYR A 111 4.96 10.78 -4.77
N GLU A 112 6.13 11.29 -4.46
CA GLU A 112 6.71 12.48 -5.10
C GLU A 112 8.04 12.08 -5.73
N ASP A 113 8.22 12.39 -7.00
CA ASP A 113 9.36 11.95 -7.82
C ASP A 113 9.68 10.46 -7.66
N GLY A 114 8.60 9.66 -7.59
CA GLY A 114 8.65 8.22 -7.41
C GLY A 114 8.93 7.75 -5.98
N GLN A 115 9.21 8.62 -5.02
CA GLN A 115 9.48 8.28 -3.63
C GLN A 115 8.20 8.31 -2.80
N PHE A 116 7.96 7.29 -1.95
CA PHE A 116 6.85 7.28 -1.01
C PHE A 116 7.06 8.32 0.08
N THR A 117 6.27 9.38 0.05
CA THR A 117 6.40 10.52 0.98
C THR A 117 5.36 10.49 2.08
N PHE A 118 4.13 10.04 1.75
CA PHE A 118 3.00 10.21 2.64
C PHE A 118 1.93 9.14 2.45
N GLY A 119 1.26 8.74 3.54
CA GLY A 119 0.11 7.85 3.49
C GLY A 119 -0.88 8.10 4.61
N ALA A 120 -2.17 8.13 4.27
CA ALA A 120 -3.25 8.42 5.20
C ALA A 120 -4.41 7.42 5.12
N THR A 121 -5.14 7.28 6.23
CA THR A 121 -6.43 6.57 6.23
C THR A 121 -7.48 7.42 5.51
N ARG A 122 -8.60 6.78 5.08
CA ARG A 122 -9.71 7.51 4.45
C ARG A 122 -10.34 8.53 5.39
N GLY A 123 -10.47 8.22 6.70
CA GLY A 123 -11.20 9.03 7.66
C GLY A 123 -12.65 9.29 7.21
N ASP A 124 -13.05 10.55 7.22
CA ASP A 124 -14.38 11.02 6.76
C ASP A 124 -14.46 11.19 5.23
N GLY A 125 -13.37 10.90 4.51
CA GLY A 125 -13.26 11.07 3.07
C GLY A 125 -12.61 12.39 2.63
N PHE A 126 -12.57 13.40 3.48
CA PHE A 126 -11.90 14.68 3.22
C PHE A 126 -10.61 14.81 4.03
N SER A 127 -10.58 14.21 5.21
CA SER A 127 -9.41 14.13 6.09
C SER A 127 -9.27 12.73 6.67
N GLY A 128 -8.05 12.34 6.97
CA GLY A 128 -7.73 11.06 7.57
C GLY A 128 -6.52 11.16 8.50
N ASP A 129 -6.13 10.05 9.11
CA ASP A 129 -4.98 9.97 9.98
C ASP A 129 -3.70 9.72 9.16
N ASP A 130 -2.61 10.43 9.47
CA ASP A 130 -1.30 10.14 8.94
C ASP A 130 -0.77 8.82 9.49
N VAL A 131 -0.73 7.81 8.64
CA VAL A 131 -0.22 6.48 8.97
C VAL A 131 1.03 6.12 8.17
N THR A 132 1.76 7.13 7.70
CA THR A 132 2.96 6.97 6.86
C THR A 132 3.96 5.98 7.45
N LYS A 133 4.27 6.12 8.76
CA LYS A 133 5.22 5.23 9.45
C LYS A 133 4.72 3.78 9.48
N ASN A 134 3.42 3.58 9.71
CA ASN A 134 2.80 2.25 9.71
C ASN A 134 2.85 1.62 8.31
N LEU A 135 2.52 2.39 7.27
CA LEU A 135 2.51 1.92 5.89
C LEU A 135 3.91 1.56 5.39
N ARG A 136 4.95 2.24 5.86
CA ARG A 136 6.35 1.88 5.56
C ARG A 136 6.73 0.48 6.05
N THR A 137 6.05 -0.07 7.06
CA THR A 137 6.28 -1.43 7.55
C THR A 137 5.70 -2.51 6.63
N ILE A 138 4.79 -2.15 5.74
CA ILE A 138 4.15 -3.06 4.80
C ILE A 138 5.07 -3.27 3.60
N ARG A 139 5.69 -4.44 3.52
CA ARG A 139 6.73 -4.73 2.51
C ARG A 139 6.22 -4.80 1.07
N SER A 140 4.93 -5.06 0.85
CA SER A 140 4.30 -4.99 -0.48
C SER A 140 4.11 -3.56 -0.99
N ILE A 141 4.19 -2.54 -0.12
CA ILE A 141 4.17 -1.14 -0.53
C ILE A 141 5.59 -0.73 -0.92
N PRO A 142 5.87 -0.36 -2.19
CA PRO A 142 7.20 0.08 -2.59
C PRO A 142 7.52 1.44 -1.97
N LEU A 143 8.71 1.60 -1.39
CA LEU A 143 9.19 2.91 -0.92
C LEU A 143 9.61 3.82 -2.09
N ARG A 144 9.90 3.21 -3.25
CA ARG A 144 10.17 3.91 -4.51
C ARG A 144 9.49 3.18 -5.67
N LEU A 145 8.78 3.95 -6.49
CA LEU A 145 8.21 3.46 -7.74
C LEU A 145 9.33 3.20 -8.75
N GLN A 146 9.14 2.18 -9.57
CA GLN A 146 10.03 1.86 -10.69
C GLN A 146 9.26 2.06 -11.99
N SER A 147 9.84 2.79 -12.94
CA SER A 147 9.29 2.83 -14.28
C SER A 147 9.62 1.52 -14.99
N ASN A 148 8.60 0.87 -15.55
CA ASN A 148 8.76 -0.33 -16.36
C ASN A 148 9.01 0.00 -17.84
N ASN A 149 8.87 1.28 -18.23
CA ASN A 149 9.02 1.78 -19.58
C ASN A 149 10.01 2.94 -19.59
N GLU A 150 10.47 3.34 -20.79
CA GLU A 150 11.35 4.51 -20.98
C GLU A 150 10.68 5.87 -20.66
N GLY A 151 9.49 5.86 -20.05
CA GLY A 151 8.77 7.05 -19.62
C GLY A 151 9.19 7.55 -18.24
N GLU A 152 9.18 8.87 -18.07
CA GLU A 152 9.38 9.52 -16.79
C GLU A 152 8.21 9.21 -15.83
N LEU A 153 8.52 9.03 -14.55
CA LEU A 153 7.49 8.95 -13.51
C LEU A 153 6.84 10.34 -13.34
N PRO A 154 5.53 10.40 -13.07
CA PRO A 154 4.90 11.68 -12.74
C PRO A 154 5.53 12.25 -11.46
N SER A 155 5.69 13.59 -11.41
CA SER A 155 6.23 14.28 -10.23
C SER A 155 5.41 14.02 -8.97
N VAL A 156 4.09 13.84 -9.11
CA VAL A 156 3.18 13.42 -8.04
C VAL A 156 2.32 12.27 -8.54
N PHE A 157 2.29 11.19 -7.76
CA PHE A 157 1.43 10.03 -8.00
C PHE A 157 0.71 9.66 -6.72
N GLU A 158 -0.61 9.47 -6.79
CA GLU A 158 -1.43 9.01 -5.68
C GLU A 158 -2.08 7.66 -6.03
N ALA A 159 -1.89 6.67 -5.17
CA ALA A 159 -2.55 5.38 -5.26
C ALA A 159 -3.48 5.20 -4.06
N ARG A 160 -4.63 4.57 -4.29
CA ARG A 160 -5.58 4.22 -3.24
C ARG A 160 -5.72 2.72 -3.17
N GLY A 161 -5.91 2.20 -1.96
CA GLY A 161 -5.99 0.77 -1.75
C GLY A 161 -6.57 0.42 -0.39
N GLU A 162 -6.52 -0.87 -0.08
CA GLU A 162 -7.05 -1.42 1.15
C GLU A 162 -5.95 -2.21 1.86
N VAL A 163 -5.68 -1.85 3.13
CA VAL A 163 -4.80 -2.64 3.99
C VAL A 163 -5.62 -3.73 4.64
N ILE A 164 -5.30 -4.97 4.32
CA ILE A 164 -5.99 -6.15 4.84
C ILE A 164 -5.04 -6.99 5.69
N MET A 165 -5.59 -7.70 6.67
CA MET A 165 -4.87 -8.72 7.43
C MET A 165 -5.44 -10.10 7.09
N THR A 166 -4.57 -11.02 6.66
CA THR A 166 -5.00 -12.40 6.41
C THR A 166 -5.38 -13.10 7.72
N ARG A 167 -6.26 -14.11 7.66
CA ARG A 167 -6.65 -14.91 8.84
C ARG A 167 -5.46 -15.60 9.49
N SER A 168 -4.48 -16.03 8.71
CA SER A 168 -3.22 -16.62 9.22
C SER A 168 -2.35 -15.59 9.92
N GLY A 169 -2.19 -14.38 9.35
CA GLY A 169 -1.50 -13.26 9.96
C GLY A 169 -2.12 -12.85 11.29
N PHE A 170 -3.44 -12.75 11.35
CA PHE A 170 -4.19 -12.44 12.57
C PHE A 170 -3.96 -13.50 13.68
N LYS A 171 -4.04 -14.79 13.34
CA LYS A 171 -3.75 -15.87 14.30
C LYS A 171 -2.32 -15.81 14.83
N LYS A 172 -1.35 -15.54 13.95
CA LYS A 172 0.07 -15.40 14.35
C LYS A 172 0.27 -14.21 15.28
N LEU A 173 -0.31 -13.05 14.96
CA LEU A 173 -0.24 -11.85 15.81
C LEU A 173 -0.83 -12.13 17.19
N ASN A 174 -2.05 -12.68 17.28
CA ASN A 174 -2.68 -13.00 18.55
C ASN A 174 -1.86 -13.98 19.39
N SER A 175 -1.21 -14.98 18.76
CA SER A 175 -0.36 -15.92 19.49
C SER A 175 0.91 -15.29 20.05
N ILE A 176 1.37 -14.19 19.49
CA ILE A 176 2.49 -13.39 20.02
C ILE A 176 2.00 -12.56 21.22
N LEU A 177 0.91 -11.81 21.02
CA LEU A 177 0.34 -10.93 22.06
C LEU A 177 -0.11 -11.68 23.33
N GLN A 178 -0.53 -12.96 23.21
CA GLN A 178 -0.88 -13.80 24.37
C GLN A 178 0.32 -14.27 25.18
N LYS A 179 1.55 -14.13 24.66
CA LYS A 179 2.78 -14.56 25.33
C LYS A 179 3.52 -13.39 26.00
N THR A 180 3.05 -12.16 25.76
CA THR A 180 3.53 -10.92 26.39
C THR A 180 2.63 -10.53 27.55
#